data_06f9fa1296a53ded63378c147f1d41e9
#
_entry.id   06f9fa1296a53ded63378c147f1d41e9
#
_cell.length_a   1.000
_cell.length_b   1.000
_cell.length_c   1.000
_cell.angle_alpha   90.00
_cell.angle_beta   90.00
_cell.angle_gamma   90.00
#
_symmetry.space_group_name_H-M   'P 1'
#
loop_
_entity.id
_entity.type
_entity.pdbx_description
1 polymer ?
#
loop_
_entity_poly.entity_id
_entity_poly.type
_entity_poly.pdbx_seq_one_letter_code
_entity_poly.pdbx_strand_id
1 'polypeptide(L)'
;MKLFTATVISLALLAAACARANQAGAASGAGAPPPASGDDAQMLKIMRRGTQATRNGPAEYFTGSVRIDPLFEANDPSHTSGSSVTFAPGARTAWHTHPLGQILVVTAGNGRVQRWGGPIEEIRQGDVVWIPPGLKHWHGASPTTAMTTIGIQEHREGKVVDWLEKVSDADYSAPVQGRGSPAAAQPTTARRLMGDFAPKLRELTDDVLFGDVWARPELSPRDRSLVTISALIAMNRPDQLRSHLARARDNGVTQVEVVEVITHLAFYAGWPNAVTAIAVAKEAFQKP
;
A
#
# COMPACT_ATOMS: atom_id res chain seq x y z
N MET A 1 60.50 4.76 8.92
CA MET A 1 61.15 5.19 7.66
C MET A 1 60.74 4.22 6.57
N LYS A 2 59.71 4.57 5.80
CA LYS A 2 59.45 4.21 4.39
C LYS A 2 58.11 4.84 4.00
N LEU A 3 58.21 5.92 3.22
CA LEU A 3 57.11 6.63 2.57
C LEU A 3 56.49 5.70 1.53
N PHE A 4 55.16 5.75 1.37
CA PHE A 4 54.46 5.34 0.16
C PHE A 4 53.68 6.54 -0.39
N THR A 5 54.11 6.90 -1.57
CA THR A 5 53.65 8.01 -2.40
C THR A 5 52.29 7.74 -2.99
N ALA A 6 51.40 8.71 -2.91
CA ALA A 6 50.09 8.73 -3.60
C ALA A 6 50.30 9.13 -5.07
N THR A 7 49.75 8.39 -5.98
CA THR A 7 49.66 8.71 -7.41
C THR A 7 48.29 9.24 -7.73
N VAL A 8 48.20 10.52 -8.09
CA VAL A 8 47.04 11.23 -8.62
C VAL A 8 47.00 11.01 -10.12
N ILE A 9 45.93 10.45 -10.65
CA ILE A 9 45.67 10.39 -12.09
C ILE A 9 44.66 11.47 -12.44
N SER A 10 45.16 12.51 -13.14
CA SER A 10 44.38 13.54 -13.80
C SER A 10 43.80 13.00 -15.10
N LEU A 11 42.48 13.15 -15.32
CA LEU A 11 41.83 12.93 -16.61
C LEU A 11 41.55 14.28 -17.27
N ALA A 12 42.15 14.51 -18.41
CA ALA A 12 42.08 15.76 -19.18
C ALA A 12 40.80 15.86 -20.01
N LEU A 13 40.21 17.05 -20.04
CA LEU A 13 39.16 17.48 -20.96
C LEU A 13 39.69 17.52 -22.41
N LEU A 14 38.87 17.04 -23.35
CA LEU A 14 39.04 17.35 -24.77
C LEU A 14 37.79 18.12 -25.23
N ALA A 15 37.97 19.42 -25.46
CA ALA A 15 37.01 20.27 -26.15
C ALA A 15 37.39 20.31 -27.64
N ALA A 16 36.43 20.03 -28.51
CA ALA A 16 36.56 20.28 -29.93
C ALA A 16 35.45 21.24 -30.38
N ALA A 17 35.88 22.44 -30.73
CA ALA A 17 35.08 23.44 -31.44
C ALA A 17 35.11 23.16 -32.93
N CYS A 18 33.96 23.28 -33.62
CA CYS A 18 33.96 23.50 -35.08
C CYS A 18 33.00 24.62 -35.42
N ALA A 19 33.54 25.50 -36.27
CA ALA A 19 33.02 26.81 -36.61
C ALA A 19 31.99 26.81 -37.76
N ARG A 20 31.23 27.88 -37.75
CA ARG A 20 30.42 28.57 -38.74
C ARG A 20 30.68 28.28 -40.22
N ALA A 21 29.60 28.14 -40.96
CA ALA A 21 29.47 28.76 -42.29
C ALA A 21 28.03 29.25 -42.48
N ASN A 22 27.95 30.54 -42.78
CA ASN A 22 26.79 31.36 -43.06
C ASN A 22 26.64 31.41 -44.56
N GLN A 23 25.45 31.15 -45.13
CA GLN A 23 25.03 31.74 -46.41
C GLN A 23 23.53 31.90 -46.47
N ALA A 24 23.13 33.10 -46.81
CA ALA A 24 21.79 33.56 -47.05
C ALA A 24 21.34 33.20 -48.48
N GLY A 25 20.04 33.01 -48.68
CA GLY A 25 19.42 32.85 -50.03
C GLY A 25 17.90 32.64 -49.95
N ALA A 26 17.19 33.75 -50.05
CA ALA A 26 15.88 34.04 -50.71
C ALA A 26 14.75 32.99 -50.78
N ALA A 27 13.67 33.35 -50.16
CA ALA A 27 12.27 33.55 -50.52
C ALA A 27 11.51 32.52 -51.38
N SER A 28 10.30 32.27 -50.86
CA SER A 28 8.98 32.03 -51.50
C SER A 28 8.50 30.60 -51.56
N GLY A 29 7.34 30.40 -50.93
CA GLY A 29 6.50 29.21 -51.06
C GLY A 29 5.76 28.92 -49.75
N ALA A 30 4.55 29.52 -49.59
CA ALA A 30 3.63 29.09 -48.55
C ALA A 30 3.17 27.65 -48.85
N GLY A 31 3.92 26.69 -48.33
CA GLY A 31 3.52 25.30 -48.30
C GLY A 31 2.65 25.07 -47.04
N ALA A 32 1.55 24.37 -47.22
CA ALA A 32 0.72 23.87 -46.11
C ALA A 32 1.60 23.17 -45.06
N PRO A 33 1.24 23.26 -43.78
CA PRO A 33 1.98 22.54 -42.73
C PRO A 33 2.00 21.06 -43.10
N PRO A 34 3.14 20.38 -42.90
CA PRO A 34 3.21 18.92 -43.08
C PRO A 34 2.17 18.25 -42.17
N PRO A 35 1.56 17.13 -42.65
CA PRO A 35 0.71 16.34 -41.75
C PRO A 35 1.52 15.96 -40.53
N ALA A 36 0.89 16.08 -39.36
CA ALA A 36 1.48 15.69 -38.10
C ALA A 36 2.09 14.29 -38.25
N SER A 37 3.41 14.21 -38.10
CA SER A 37 4.16 12.97 -38.21
C SER A 37 3.65 11.99 -37.13
N GLY A 38 3.43 10.74 -37.52
CA GLY A 38 2.88 9.70 -36.64
C GLY A 38 3.76 9.30 -35.43
N ASP A 39 4.74 10.10 -35.07
CA ASP A 39 5.63 9.87 -33.89
C ASP A 39 5.00 10.27 -32.58
N ASP A 40 3.99 11.14 -32.55
CA ASP A 40 3.34 11.56 -31.29
C ASP A 40 2.54 10.42 -30.60
N ALA A 41 2.13 9.40 -31.35
CA ALA A 41 1.36 8.27 -30.84
C ALA A 41 2.22 7.25 -30.04
N GLN A 42 3.54 7.33 -30.12
CA GLN A 42 4.46 6.38 -29.46
C GLN A 42 5.26 7.00 -28.31
N MET A 43 5.01 8.24 -27.93
CA MET A 43 5.73 8.90 -26.85
C MET A 43 5.14 8.57 -25.48
N LEU A 44 6.02 8.29 -24.51
CA LEU A 44 5.62 8.13 -23.11
C LEU A 44 5.01 9.45 -22.59
N LYS A 45 3.75 9.39 -22.13
CA LYS A 45 3.06 10.52 -21.53
C LYS A 45 3.18 10.41 -20.00
N ILE A 46 3.91 11.32 -19.37
CA ILE A 46 4.04 11.39 -17.93
C ILE A 46 3.09 12.46 -17.40
N MET A 47 2.07 12.05 -16.67
CA MET A 47 1.18 12.96 -15.96
C MET A 47 1.77 13.26 -14.58
N ARG A 48 2.30 14.45 -14.39
CA ARG A 48 2.91 14.86 -13.13
C ARG A 48 1.84 15.20 -12.09
N ARG A 49 2.10 14.87 -10.81
CA ARG A 49 1.21 15.22 -9.71
C ARG A 49 0.93 16.74 -9.71
N GLY A 50 -0.34 17.11 -9.58
CA GLY A 50 -0.78 18.52 -9.54
C GLY A 50 -0.92 19.20 -10.90
N THR A 51 -0.74 18.48 -12.01
CA THR A 51 -0.98 19.05 -13.36
C THR A 51 -2.45 19.05 -13.76
N GLN A 52 -3.27 18.25 -13.08
CA GLN A 52 -4.72 18.23 -13.28
C GLN A 52 -5.42 18.97 -12.13
N ALA A 53 -6.50 19.68 -12.44
CA ALA A 53 -7.24 20.42 -11.43
C ALA A 53 -7.94 19.49 -10.44
N THR A 54 -7.68 19.68 -9.15
CA THR A 54 -8.43 19.06 -8.06
C THR A 54 -9.88 19.49 -8.10
N ARG A 55 -10.80 18.57 -7.81
CA ARG A 55 -12.25 18.85 -7.71
C ARG A 55 -12.76 18.44 -6.33
N ASN A 56 -13.75 19.13 -5.83
CA ASN A 56 -14.51 18.65 -4.68
C ASN A 56 -15.59 17.69 -5.17
N GLY A 57 -15.85 16.65 -4.40
CA GLY A 57 -16.96 15.74 -4.66
C GLY A 57 -18.28 16.49 -4.62
N PRO A 58 -19.11 16.43 -5.69
CA PRO A 58 -20.41 17.10 -5.69
C PRO A 58 -21.30 16.64 -4.52
N ALA A 59 -21.91 17.60 -3.81
CA ALA A 59 -22.77 17.30 -2.66
C ALA A 59 -23.98 16.42 -3.02
N GLU A 60 -24.33 16.31 -4.27
CA GLU A 60 -25.35 15.39 -4.78
C GLU A 60 -24.95 13.93 -4.60
N TYR A 61 -23.68 13.59 -4.85
CA TYR A 61 -23.15 12.21 -4.89
C TYR A 61 -22.29 11.85 -3.66
N PHE A 62 -21.96 12.83 -2.83
CA PHE A 62 -21.12 12.62 -1.66
C PHE A 62 -21.74 13.22 -0.41
N THR A 63 -21.54 12.56 0.71
CA THR A 63 -21.82 13.08 2.04
C THR A 63 -20.48 13.41 2.71
N GLY A 64 -20.37 14.59 3.33
CA GLY A 64 -19.13 15.08 3.92
C GLY A 64 -18.15 15.67 2.89
N SER A 65 -16.91 15.91 3.31
CA SER A 65 -15.88 16.53 2.45
C SER A 65 -15.10 15.46 1.68
N VAL A 66 -15.13 15.54 0.36
CA VAL A 66 -14.42 14.64 -0.54
C VAL A 66 -13.63 15.44 -1.56
N ARG A 67 -12.34 15.11 -1.71
CA ARG A 67 -11.43 15.67 -2.71
C ARG A 67 -11.14 14.64 -3.76
N ILE A 68 -11.23 15.05 -5.04
CA ILE A 68 -10.97 14.18 -6.20
C ILE A 68 -9.82 14.78 -7.00
N ASP A 69 -8.74 14.04 -7.11
CA ASP A 69 -7.57 14.36 -7.93
C ASP A 69 -7.53 13.38 -9.11
N PRO A 70 -7.87 13.82 -10.34
CA PRO A 70 -7.74 12.97 -11.52
C PRO A 70 -6.30 12.50 -11.71
N LEU A 71 -6.11 11.24 -12.08
CA LEU A 71 -4.80 10.66 -12.37
C LEU A 71 -4.59 10.48 -13.87
N PHE A 72 -5.55 9.88 -14.52
CA PHE A 72 -5.55 9.66 -15.96
C PHE A 72 -6.99 9.53 -16.47
N GLU A 73 -7.21 9.98 -17.69
CA GLU A 73 -8.48 9.89 -18.39
C GLU A 73 -8.44 8.75 -19.41
N ALA A 74 -9.61 8.23 -19.75
CA ALA A 74 -9.75 7.27 -20.83
C ALA A 74 -9.30 7.88 -22.16
N ASN A 75 -8.53 7.11 -22.94
CA ASN A 75 -8.10 7.46 -24.30
C ASN A 75 -8.00 6.18 -25.13
N ASP A 76 -8.31 6.29 -26.41
CA ASP A 76 -8.23 5.15 -27.33
C ASP A 76 -6.81 4.57 -27.45
N PRO A 77 -6.67 3.25 -27.46
CA PRO A 77 -7.72 2.23 -27.36
C PRO A 77 -8.10 1.86 -25.91
N SER A 78 -7.52 2.52 -24.89
CA SER A 78 -7.83 2.26 -23.49
C SER A 78 -9.04 3.07 -23.05
N HIS A 79 -10.06 2.39 -22.55
CA HIS A 79 -11.25 3.02 -22.00
C HIS A 79 -11.19 3.19 -20.46
N THR A 80 -10.01 2.99 -19.88
CA THR A 80 -9.79 3.02 -18.42
C THR A 80 -9.46 4.44 -17.96
N SER A 81 -10.08 4.86 -16.85
CA SER A 81 -9.75 6.10 -16.14
C SER A 81 -9.46 5.84 -14.67
N GLY A 82 -8.76 6.77 -14.02
CA GLY A 82 -8.45 6.66 -12.62
C GLY A 82 -8.36 8.00 -11.91
N SER A 83 -8.77 8.01 -10.65
CA SER A 83 -8.69 9.18 -9.78
C SER A 83 -8.24 8.78 -8.38
N SER A 84 -7.46 9.66 -7.75
CA SER A 84 -7.22 9.59 -6.31
C SER A 84 -8.32 10.34 -5.58
N VAL A 85 -9.03 9.67 -4.69
CA VAL A 85 -10.16 10.22 -3.96
C VAL A 85 -9.87 10.19 -2.48
N THR A 86 -9.86 11.37 -1.85
CA THR A 86 -9.65 11.51 -0.41
C THR A 86 -10.96 11.88 0.27
N PHE A 87 -11.38 11.04 1.20
CA PHE A 87 -12.55 11.21 2.04
C PHE A 87 -12.12 11.70 3.42
N ALA A 88 -12.69 12.82 3.89
CA ALA A 88 -12.56 13.23 5.29
C ALA A 88 -13.25 12.22 6.22
N PRO A 89 -12.95 12.18 7.54
CA PRO A 89 -13.63 11.32 8.48
C PRO A 89 -15.16 11.43 8.33
N GLY A 90 -15.85 10.30 8.22
CA GLY A 90 -17.30 10.21 8.02
C GLY A 90 -17.80 10.49 6.59
N ALA A 91 -16.94 10.96 5.70
CA ALA A 91 -17.34 11.23 4.31
C ALA A 91 -17.49 9.93 3.51
N ARG A 92 -18.48 9.90 2.60
CA ARG A 92 -18.84 8.71 1.83
C ARG A 92 -19.51 9.04 0.50
N THR A 93 -19.51 8.09 -0.42
CA THR A 93 -20.30 8.16 -1.66
C THR A 93 -21.78 7.96 -1.37
N ALA A 94 -22.64 8.36 -2.30
CA ALA A 94 -23.98 7.78 -2.44
C ALA A 94 -23.89 6.30 -2.84
N TRP A 95 -25.01 5.58 -2.78
CA TRP A 95 -25.13 4.29 -3.46
C TRP A 95 -24.93 4.48 -4.95
N HIS A 96 -24.19 3.59 -5.61
CA HIS A 96 -23.91 3.68 -7.03
C HIS A 96 -23.55 2.31 -7.63
N THR A 97 -23.49 2.26 -8.95
CA THR A 97 -23.02 1.09 -9.71
C THR A 97 -22.03 1.52 -10.78
N HIS A 98 -21.22 0.60 -11.24
CA HIS A 98 -20.31 0.77 -12.37
C HIS A 98 -20.67 -0.23 -13.48
N PRO A 99 -20.84 0.19 -14.76
CA PRO A 99 -21.26 -0.71 -15.83
C PRO A 99 -20.26 -1.83 -16.12
N LEU A 100 -18.96 -1.59 -15.91
CA LEU A 100 -17.88 -2.55 -16.11
C LEU A 100 -17.13 -2.89 -14.81
N GLY A 101 -17.67 -2.48 -13.65
CA GLY A 101 -17.05 -2.68 -12.35
C GLY A 101 -16.04 -1.59 -11.99
N GLN A 102 -15.47 -1.72 -10.79
CA GLN A 102 -14.48 -0.78 -10.27
C GLN A 102 -13.42 -1.52 -9.44
N ILE A 103 -12.19 -1.04 -9.49
CA ILE A 103 -11.12 -1.41 -8.57
C ILE A 103 -10.87 -0.22 -7.65
N LEU A 104 -10.87 -0.46 -6.34
CA LEU A 104 -10.41 0.50 -5.34
C LEU A 104 -9.12 0.01 -4.73
N VAL A 105 -8.07 0.83 -4.77
CA VAL A 105 -6.82 0.60 -4.05
C VAL A 105 -6.76 1.59 -2.90
N VAL A 106 -6.78 1.12 -1.65
CA VAL A 106 -6.68 1.99 -0.48
C VAL A 106 -5.21 2.38 -0.28
N THR A 107 -4.88 3.65 -0.50
CA THR A 107 -3.51 4.16 -0.43
C THR A 107 -3.16 4.81 0.91
N ALA A 108 -4.15 5.22 1.68
CA ALA A 108 -3.96 5.76 3.03
C ALA A 108 -5.23 5.68 3.88
N GLY A 109 -5.05 5.56 5.18
CA GLY A 109 -6.12 5.59 6.17
C GLY A 109 -7.01 4.36 6.21
N ASN A 110 -8.20 4.53 6.79
CA ASN A 110 -9.19 3.47 6.99
C ASN A 110 -10.56 3.91 6.48
N GLY A 111 -11.30 2.98 5.92
CA GLY A 111 -12.62 3.25 5.39
C GLY A 111 -13.58 2.06 5.51
N ARG A 112 -14.68 2.20 4.84
CA ARG A 112 -15.79 1.25 4.81
C ARG A 112 -16.27 1.07 3.38
N VAL A 113 -16.68 -0.14 3.06
CA VAL A 113 -17.37 -0.48 1.83
C VAL A 113 -18.56 -1.38 2.15
N GLN A 114 -19.65 -1.25 1.40
CA GLN A 114 -20.82 -2.10 1.55
C GLN A 114 -21.46 -2.36 0.20
N ARG A 115 -21.76 -3.61 -0.10
CA ARG A 115 -22.71 -3.99 -1.17
C ARG A 115 -24.13 -3.89 -0.65
N TRP A 116 -25.08 -3.56 -1.51
CA TRP A 116 -26.50 -3.52 -1.15
C TRP A 116 -26.97 -4.85 -0.55
N GLY A 117 -27.63 -4.76 0.61
CA GLY A 117 -28.11 -5.95 1.35
C GLY A 117 -26.99 -6.77 2.00
N GLY A 118 -25.76 -6.34 1.95
CA GLY A 118 -24.64 -6.98 2.63
C GLY A 118 -24.21 -6.24 3.88
N PRO A 119 -23.25 -6.81 4.62
CA PRO A 119 -22.63 -6.13 5.75
C PRO A 119 -21.73 -4.98 5.30
N ILE A 120 -21.47 -4.06 6.21
CA ILE A 120 -20.37 -3.08 6.06
C ILE A 120 -19.06 -3.81 6.35
N GLU A 121 -18.11 -3.70 5.43
CA GLU A 121 -16.77 -4.23 5.58
C GLU A 121 -15.77 -3.09 5.76
N GLU A 122 -14.81 -3.27 6.67
CA GLU A 122 -13.73 -2.31 6.87
C GLU A 122 -12.63 -2.55 5.83
N ILE A 123 -12.14 -1.45 5.23
CA ILE A 123 -11.02 -1.46 4.28
C ILE A 123 -9.92 -0.53 4.79
N ARG A 124 -8.64 -0.93 4.61
CA ARG A 124 -7.47 -0.23 5.15
C ARG A 124 -6.39 -0.07 4.09
N GLN A 125 -5.42 0.77 4.36
CA GLN A 125 -4.26 0.95 3.50
C GLN A 125 -3.66 -0.40 3.07
N GLY A 126 -3.45 -0.54 1.76
CA GLY A 126 -2.95 -1.75 1.11
C GLY A 126 -4.05 -2.71 0.63
N ASP A 127 -5.30 -2.53 1.05
CA ASP A 127 -6.40 -3.35 0.54
C ASP A 127 -6.76 -2.96 -0.90
N VAL A 128 -7.13 -3.99 -1.67
CA VAL A 128 -7.69 -3.84 -3.01
C VAL A 128 -9.09 -4.43 -3.00
N VAL A 129 -10.08 -3.61 -3.37
CA VAL A 129 -11.48 -4.02 -3.46
C VAL A 129 -11.87 -4.15 -4.93
N TRP A 130 -12.27 -5.34 -5.35
CA TRP A 130 -12.90 -5.56 -6.64
C TRP A 130 -14.42 -5.46 -6.50
N ILE A 131 -15.02 -4.56 -7.25
CA ILE A 131 -16.46 -4.34 -7.30
C ILE A 131 -16.96 -4.80 -8.67
N PRO A 132 -17.74 -5.91 -8.73
CA PRO A 132 -18.23 -6.44 -9.99
C PRO A 132 -19.14 -5.47 -10.76
N PRO A 133 -19.27 -5.63 -12.09
CA PRO A 133 -20.19 -4.87 -12.92
C PRO A 133 -21.62 -4.88 -12.37
N GLY A 134 -22.24 -3.69 -12.30
CA GLY A 134 -23.63 -3.51 -11.89
C GLY A 134 -23.89 -3.72 -10.39
N LEU A 135 -22.90 -4.06 -9.58
CA LEU A 135 -23.09 -4.23 -8.14
C LEU A 135 -23.37 -2.89 -7.48
N LYS A 136 -24.56 -2.74 -6.88
CA LYS A 136 -24.92 -1.56 -6.07
C LYS A 136 -24.11 -1.57 -4.76
N HIS A 137 -23.35 -0.50 -4.55
CA HIS A 137 -22.43 -0.38 -3.39
C HIS A 137 -22.22 1.08 -3.02
N TRP A 138 -21.61 1.29 -1.87
CA TRP A 138 -20.99 2.55 -1.47
C TRP A 138 -19.66 2.30 -0.79
N HIS A 139 -18.81 3.33 -0.74
CA HIS A 139 -17.58 3.34 0.03
C HIS A 139 -17.28 4.74 0.57
N GLY A 140 -16.43 4.81 1.59
CA GLY A 140 -16.06 6.07 2.23
C GLY A 140 -15.10 5.87 3.39
N ALA A 141 -14.71 6.98 4.02
CA ALA A 141 -13.85 6.99 5.20
C ALA A 141 -14.52 6.33 6.41
N SER A 142 -13.76 5.91 7.40
CA SER A 142 -14.28 5.55 8.71
C SER A 142 -14.82 6.79 9.45
N PRO A 143 -15.57 6.65 10.53
CA PRO A 143 -16.10 7.80 11.27
C PRO A 143 -15.03 8.74 11.83
N THR A 144 -13.86 8.22 12.15
CA THR A 144 -12.80 8.94 12.88
C THR A 144 -11.50 9.12 12.09
N THR A 145 -11.33 8.41 10.98
CA THR A 145 -10.09 8.43 10.19
C THR A 145 -10.41 8.72 8.73
N ALA A 146 -9.66 9.61 8.11
CA ALA A 146 -9.72 9.84 6.67
C ALA A 146 -9.29 8.61 5.88
N MET A 147 -9.74 8.50 4.64
CA MET A 147 -9.30 7.46 3.71
C MET A 147 -8.96 8.08 2.36
N THR A 148 -7.88 7.60 1.75
CA THR A 148 -7.56 7.89 0.34
C THR A 148 -7.55 6.59 -0.45
N THR A 149 -8.25 6.60 -1.58
CA THR A 149 -8.28 5.48 -2.53
C THR A 149 -7.85 5.92 -3.92
N ILE A 150 -7.29 5.01 -4.70
CA ILE A 150 -7.27 5.14 -6.15
C ILE A 150 -8.46 4.32 -6.67
N GLY A 151 -9.42 5.00 -7.29
CA GLY A 151 -10.52 4.37 -8.01
C GLY A 151 -10.15 4.24 -9.47
N ILE A 152 -10.23 3.02 -10.01
CA ILE A 152 -9.97 2.68 -11.41
C ILE A 152 -11.24 2.07 -11.98
N GLN A 153 -11.72 2.61 -13.09
CA GLN A 153 -12.92 2.14 -13.77
C GLN A 153 -12.78 2.26 -15.29
N GLU A 154 -13.51 1.42 -15.96
CA GLU A 154 -13.57 1.40 -17.42
C GLU A 154 -14.87 2.06 -17.92
N HIS A 155 -14.77 2.79 -19.03
CA HIS A 155 -15.90 3.48 -19.64
C HIS A 155 -16.65 2.53 -20.59
N ARG A 156 -17.95 2.49 -20.45
CA ARG A 156 -18.86 1.86 -21.40
C ARG A 156 -19.73 2.93 -22.04
N GLU A 157 -19.54 3.16 -23.34
CA GLU A 157 -20.30 4.19 -24.08
C GLU A 157 -20.20 5.59 -23.44
N GLY A 158 -18.99 5.94 -22.95
CA GLY A 158 -18.72 7.20 -22.26
C GLY A 158 -19.18 7.27 -20.80
N LYS A 159 -19.78 6.20 -20.25
CA LYS A 159 -20.33 6.14 -18.91
C LYS A 159 -19.46 5.28 -17.99
N VAL A 160 -19.21 5.76 -16.77
CA VAL A 160 -18.41 5.04 -15.75
C VAL A 160 -19.19 4.71 -14.49
N VAL A 161 -20.25 5.46 -14.17
CA VAL A 161 -20.98 5.36 -12.89
C VAL A 161 -22.45 5.72 -13.08
N ASP A 162 -23.30 4.99 -12.37
CA ASP A 162 -24.71 5.31 -12.14
C ASP A 162 -24.90 5.67 -10.68
N TRP A 163 -25.16 6.95 -10.42
CA TRP A 163 -25.44 7.43 -9.07
C TRP A 163 -26.89 7.17 -8.66
N LEU A 164 -27.06 6.74 -7.42
CA LEU A 164 -28.34 6.40 -6.82
C LEU A 164 -28.56 7.24 -5.56
N GLU A 165 -29.41 6.77 -4.64
CA GLU A 165 -29.74 7.46 -3.41
C GLU A 165 -28.54 7.58 -2.45
N LYS A 166 -28.56 8.60 -1.59
CA LYS A 166 -27.53 8.76 -0.55
C LYS A 166 -27.61 7.66 0.48
N VAL A 167 -26.45 7.28 1.01
CA VAL A 167 -26.37 6.40 2.19
C VAL A 167 -26.82 7.18 3.41
N SER A 168 -27.83 6.67 4.11
CA SER A 168 -28.33 7.29 5.34
C SER A 168 -27.26 7.25 6.45
N ASP A 169 -27.38 8.13 7.44
CA ASP A 169 -26.49 8.08 8.62
C ASP A 169 -26.72 6.80 9.42
N ALA A 170 -27.93 6.27 9.43
CA ALA A 170 -28.26 5.00 10.08
C ALA A 170 -27.54 3.83 9.37
N ASP A 171 -27.62 3.75 8.03
CA ASP A 171 -26.93 2.72 7.25
C ASP A 171 -25.42 2.83 7.41
N TYR A 172 -24.87 4.05 7.33
CA TYR A 172 -23.44 4.28 7.51
C TYR A 172 -22.94 3.90 8.90
N SER A 173 -23.75 4.13 9.95
CA SER A 173 -23.41 3.85 11.34
C SER A 173 -23.74 2.42 11.78
N ALA A 174 -24.31 1.61 10.89
CA ALA A 174 -24.60 0.20 11.19
C ALA A 174 -23.31 -0.53 11.59
N PRO A 175 -23.43 -1.60 12.40
CA PRO A 175 -22.28 -2.37 12.84
C PRO A 175 -21.45 -2.84 11.64
N VAL A 176 -20.15 -2.50 11.67
CA VAL A 176 -19.20 -3.06 10.71
C VAL A 176 -19.05 -4.54 11.05
N GLN A 177 -19.23 -5.41 10.08
CA GLN A 177 -18.63 -6.73 10.24
C GLN A 177 -17.13 -6.48 10.28
N GLY A 178 -16.56 -6.62 11.48
CA GLY A 178 -15.12 -6.71 11.59
C GLY A 178 -14.66 -7.68 10.55
N ARG A 179 -13.54 -7.41 9.86
CA ARG A 179 -12.98 -8.26 8.79
C ARG A 179 -13.37 -9.69 9.12
N GLY A 180 -14.22 -10.27 8.27
CA GLY A 180 -14.64 -11.62 8.50
C GLY A 180 -13.39 -12.41 8.77
N SER A 181 -13.22 -12.83 9.99
CA SER A 181 -12.24 -13.85 10.30
C SER A 181 -12.39 -14.86 9.19
N PRO A 182 -11.32 -15.16 8.41
CA PRO A 182 -11.40 -16.29 7.49
C PRO A 182 -12.01 -17.41 8.28
N ALA A 183 -13.09 -18.00 7.80
CA ALA A 183 -14.03 -18.90 8.45
C ALA A 183 -13.48 -19.48 9.75
N ALA A 184 -13.99 -19.01 10.93
CA ALA A 184 -13.52 -19.36 12.27
C ALA A 184 -11.99 -19.29 12.43
N ALA A 185 -11.39 -18.12 12.18
CA ALA A 185 -9.98 -17.89 12.53
C ALA A 185 -9.85 -18.17 14.03
N GLN A 186 -9.00 -19.13 14.37
CA GLN A 186 -8.68 -19.42 15.77
C GLN A 186 -8.35 -18.12 16.48
N PRO A 187 -8.82 -17.91 17.72
CA PRO A 187 -8.58 -16.67 18.42
C PRO A 187 -7.11 -16.31 18.39
N THR A 188 -6.78 -15.05 18.12
CA THR A 188 -5.39 -14.57 18.07
C THR A 188 -4.64 -15.00 19.33
N THR A 189 -3.32 -15.11 19.25
CA THR A 189 -2.50 -15.42 20.45
C THR A 189 -2.76 -14.39 21.54
N ALA A 190 -2.92 -13.11 21.19
CA ALA A 190 -3.28 -12.06 22.14
C ALA A 190 -4.65 -12.32 22.80
N ARG A 191 -5.64 -12.71 22.01
CA ARG A 191 -6.97 -13.03 22.52
C ARG A 191 -6.99 -14.26 23.44
N ARG A 192 -6.17 -15.28 23.13
CA ARG A 192 -6.03 -16.46 23.99
C ARG A 192 -5.32 -16.16 25.32
N LEU A 193 -4.28 -15.31 25.28
CA LEU A 193 -3.47 -15.00 26.45
C LEU A 193 -4.10 -13.96 27.37
N MET A 194 -4.72 -12.94 26.79
CA MET A 194 -5.18 -11.76 27.52
C MET A 194 -6.70 -11.79 27.77
N GLY A 195 -7.47 -12.39 26.86
CA GLY A 195 -8.92 -12.53 26.97
C GLY A 195 -9.60 -11.22 27.35
N ASP A 196 -10.49 -11.30 28.33
CA ASP A 196 -11.16 -10.13 28.91
C ASP A 196 -10.42 -9.59 30.16
N PHE A 197 -9.30 -10.21 30.53
CA PHE A 197 -8.49 -9.77 31.66
C PHE A 197 -7.75 -8.46 31.35
N ALA A 198 -7.25 -8.30 30.12
CA ALA A 198 -6.51 -7.11 29.69
C ALA A 198 -7.02 -6.62 28.31
N PRO A 199 -8.27 -6.15 28.20
CA PRO A 199 -8.89 -5.86 26.91
C PRO A 199 -8.17 -4.75 26.13
N LYS A 200 -7.64 -3.73 26.80
CA LYS A 200 -6.89 -2.66 26.12
C LYS A 200 -5.53 -3.14 25.60
N LEU A 201 -4.82 -3.98 26.35
CA LEU A 201 -3.55 -4.55 25.89
C LEU A 201 -3.79 -5.50 24.70
N ARG A 202 -4.87 -6.27 24.70
CA ARG A 202 -5.28 -7.10 23.58
C ARG A 202 -5.55 -6.25 22.34
N GLU A 203 -6.35 -5.20 22.45
CA GLU A 203 -6.65 -4.26 21.36
C GLU A 203 -5.35 -3.67 20.78
N LEU A 204 -4.46 -3.15 21.62
CA LEU A 204 -3.18 -2.59 21.18
C LEU A 204 -2.30 -3.64 20.50
N THR A 205 -2.35 -4.89 20.96
CA THR A 205 -1.59 -5.98 20.33
C THR A 205 -2.16 -6.38 18.99
N ASP A 206 -3.47 -6.55 18.88
CA ASP A 206 -4.10 -6.98 17.64
C ASP A 206 -4.16 -5.85 16.60
N ASP A 207 -4.61 -4.66 16.99
CA ASP A 207 -4.92 -3.57 16.06
C ASP A 207 -3.71 -2.68 15.76
N VAL A 208 -2.88 -2.38 16.76
CA VAL A 208 -1.72 -1.49 16.58
C VAL A 208 -0.47 -2.30 16.26
N LEU A 209 -0.07 -3.26 17.12
CA LEU A 209 1.18 -3.97 16.89
C LEU A 209 1.11 -4.81 15.60
N PHE A 210 0.13 -5.69 15.48
CA PHE A 210 0.03 -6.58 14.32
C PHE A 210 -0.78 -6.00 13.17
N GLY A 211 -1.77 -5.16 13.44
CA GLY A 211 -2.61 -4.53 12.42
C GLY A 211 -1.97 -3.34 11.72
N ASP A 212 -1.06 -2.62 12.38
CA ASP A 212 -0.36 -1.46 11.83
C ASP A 212 1.16 -1.70 11.77
N VAL A 213 1.87 -1.76 12.91
CA VAL A 213 3.34 -1.77 12.95
C VAL A 213 3.95 -2.93 12.15
N TRP A 214 3.40 -4.14 12.26
CA TRP A 214 3.85 -5.30 11.49
C TRP A 214 3.44 -5.27 10.02
N ALA A 215 2.41 -4.51 9.67
CA ALA A 215 1.91 -4.37 8.31
C ALA A 215 2.60 -3.27 7.50
N ARG A 216 3.46 -2.44 8.11
CA ARG A 216 4.16 -1.34 7.46
C ARG A 216 5.14 -1.85 6.40
N PRO A 217 5.20 -1.20 5.20
CA PRO A 217 5.98 -1.70 4.06
C PRO A 217 7.48 -1.43 4.13
N GLU A 218 7.93 -0.54 5.04
CA GLU A 218 9.34 -0.10 5.10
C GLU A 218 10.30 -1.20 5.52
N LEU A 219 9.80 -2.26 6.16
CA LEU A 219 10.56 -3.44 6.52
C LEU A 219 9.73 -4.69 6.22
N SER A 220 10.33 -5.66 5.51
CA SER A 220 9.62 -6.89 5.14
C SER A 220 9.16 -7.68 6.39
N PRO A 221 8.06 -8.47 6.32
CA PRO A 221 7.66 -9.35 7.41
C PRO A 221 8.77 -10.29 7.87
N ARG A 222 9.60 -10.76 6.93
CA ARG A 222 10.77 -11.60 7.18
C ARG A 222 11.81 -10.86 8.02
N ASP A 223 12.19 -9.65 7.62
CA ASP A 223 13.20 -8.86 8.32
C ASP A 223 12.71 -8.39 9.69
N ARG A 224 11.42 -8.03 9.81
CA ARG A 224 10.80 -7.77 11.11
C ARG A 224 10.90 -8.97 12.04
N SER A 225 10.73 -10.19 11.51
CA SER A 225 10.88 -11.41 12.29
C SER A 225 12.32 -11.57 12.79
N LEU A 226 13.32 -11.35 11.93
CA LEU A 226 14.73 -11.41 12.32
C LEU A 226 15.06 -10.39 13.43
N VAL A 227 14.60 -9.13 13.27
CA VAL A 227 14.79 -8.10 14.31
C VAL A 227 14.12 -8.48 15.62
N THR A 228 12.89 -9.02 15.56
CA THR A 228 12.13 -9.38 16.76
C THR A 228 12.75 -10.57 17.50
N ILE A 229 13.11 -11.64 16.77
CA ILE A 229 13.78 -12.80 17.42
C ILE A 229 15.15 -12.40 17.98
N SER A 230 15.90 -11.53 17.30
CA SER A 230 17.17 -11.01 17.81
C SER A 230 17.01 -10.27 19.14
N ALA A 231 16.01 -9.39 19.23
CA ALA A 231 15.70 -8.69 20.49
C ALA A 231 15.28 -9.66 21.60
N LEU A 232 14.45 -10.65 21.31
CA LEU A 232 13.98 -11.63 22.29
C LEU A 232 15.11 -12.54 22.79
N ILE A 233 16.06 -12.91 21.92
CA ILE A 233 17.28 -13.66 22.28
C ILE A 233 18.14 -12.79 23.21
N ALA A 234 18.42 -11.55 22.82
CA ALA A 234 19.25 -10.65 23.60
C ALA A 234 18.67 -10.35 24.99
N MET A 235 17.35 -10.23 25.09
CA MET A 235 16.63 -10.01 26.35
C MET A 235 16.37 -11.29 27.16
N ASN A 236 16.77 -12.46 26.67
CA ASN A 236 16.49 -13.77 27.26
C ASN A 236 14.99 -13.99 27.57
N ARG A 237 14.16 -13.93 26.51
CA ARG A 237 12.70 -14.10 26.59
C ARG A 237 12.25 -15.39 25.88
N PRO A 238 12.54 -16.58 26.43
CA PRO A 238 12.33 -17.87 25.76
C PRO A 238 10.85 -18.14 25.42
N ASP A 239 9.92 -17.75 26.29
CA ASP A 239 8.50 -18.01 26.07
C ASP A 239 7.94 -17.20 24.87
N GLN A 240 8.32 -15.92 24.79
CA GLN A 240 7.95 -15.09 23.65
C GLN A 240 8.71 -15.50 22.39
N LEU A 241 9.97 -15.90 22.53
CA LEU A 241 10.79 -16.37 21.42
C LEU A 241 10.14 -17.57 20.71
N ARG A 242 9.54 -18.50 21.45
CA ARG A 242 8.86 -19.68 20.88
C ARG A 242 7.79 -19.32 19.83
N SER A 243 6.90 -18.39 20.18
CA SER A 243 5.84 -17.94 19.25
C SER A 243 6.39 -17.12 18.09
N HIS A 244 7.43 -16.33 18.31
CA HIS A 244 8.05 -15.52 17.27
C HIS A 244 8.94 -16.32 16.31
N LEU A 245 9.52 -17.44 16.74
CA LEU A 245 10.20 -18.37 15.83
C LEU A 245 9.22 -19.06 14.88
N ALA A 246 8.04 -19.46 15.36
CA ALA A 246 6.99 -19.98 14.48
C ALA A 246 6.59 -18.93 13.44
N ARG A 247 6.34 -17.69 13.85
CA ARG A 247 6.05 -16.58 12.92
C ARG A 247 7.21 -16.29 11.96
N ALA A 248 8.45 -16.35 12.41
CA ALA A 248 9.63 -16.16 11.57
C ALA A 248 9.69 -17.21 10.44
N ARG A 249 9.44 -18.47 10.77
CA ARG A 249 9.32 -19.57 9.79
C ARG A 249 8.19 -19.27 8.77
N ASP A 250 7.01 -18.90 9.24
CA ASP A 250 5.86 -18.59 8.38
C ASP A 250 6.13 -17.38 7.48
N ASN A 251 7.00 -16.45 7.90
CA ASN A 251 7.48 -15.31 7.13
C ASN A 251 8.72 -15.63 6.26
N GLY A 252 9.12 -16.90 6.15
CA GLY A 252 10.19 -17.36 5.26
C GLY A 252 11.62 -17.30 5.84
N VAL A 253 11.77 -17.14 7.17
CA VAL A 253 13.08 -17.28 7.83
C VAL A 253 13.41 -18.76 7.98
N THR A 254 14.56 -19.16 7.48
CA THR A 254 15.02 -20.55 7.49
C THR A 254 15.66 -20.94 8.83
N GLN A 255 15.71 -22.25 9.11
CA GLN A 255 16.43 -22.77 10.29
C GLN A 255 17.90 -22.36 10.27
N VAL A 256 18.56 -22.37 9.11
CA VAL A 256 19.97 -22.00 8.97
C VAL A 256 20.19 -20.55 9.39
N GLU A 257 19.31 -19.64 8.94
CA GLU A 257 19.39 -18.22 9.32
C GLU A 257 19.15 -17.98 10.81
N VAL A 258 18.20 -18.71 11.41
CA VAL A 258 17.97 -18.63 12.87
C VAL A 258 19.21 -19.09 13.65
N VAL A 259 19.84 -20.19 13.24
CA VAL A 259 21.09 -20.68 13.85
C VAL A 259 22.20 -19.65 13.73
N GLU A 260 22.33 -19.02 12.56
CA GLU A 260 23.35 -17.99 12.33
C GLU A 260 23.10 -16.73 13.18
N VAL A 261 21.84 -16.27 13.28
CA VAL A 261 21.44 -15.17 14.20
C VAL A 261 21.81 -15.50 15.65
N ILE A 262 21.52 -16.71 16.12
CA ILE A 262 21.86 -17.12 17.49
C ILE A 262 23.37 -17.16 17.69
N THR A 263 24.12 -17.72 16.73
CA THR A 263 25.58 -17.79 16.75
C THR A 263 26.19 -16.38 16.82
N HIS A 264 25.72 -15.48 15.97
CA HIS A 264 26.15 -14.07 15.98
C HIS A 264 25.86 -13.39 17.33
N LEU A 265 24.65 -13.57 17.85
CA LEU A 265 24.23 -12.94 19.10
C LEU A 265 24.94 -13.52 20.35
N ALA A 266 25.56 -14.69 20.27
CA ALA A 266 26.39 -15.20 21.36
C ALA A 266 27.51 -14.23 21.76
N PHE A 267 28.05 -13.47 20.78
CA PHE A 267 29.10 -12.49 20.99
C PHE A 267 28.58 -11.12 21.46
N TYR A 268 27.31 -10.78 21.19
CA TYR A 268 26.72 -9.49 21.54
C TYR A 268 25.79 -9.53 22.76
N ALA A 269 25.11 -10.66 22.97
CA ALA A 269 24.13 -10.85 24.06
C ALA A 269 24.55 -11.89 25.11
N GLY A 270 25.70 -12.54 24.89
CA GLY A 270 26.28 -13.52 25.80
C GLY A 270 25.85 -14.95 25.53
N TRP A 271 26.76 -15.88 25.87
CA TRP A 271 26.63 -17.31 25.60
C TRP A 271 25.40 -17.97 26.25
N PRO A 272 25.02 -17.64 27.53
CA PRO A 272 23.84 -18.23 28.15
C PRO A 272 22.55 -17.95 27.35
N ASN A 273 22.38 -16.75 26.82
CA ASN A 273 21.20 -16.38 26.02
C ASN A 273 21.14 -17.17 24.70
N ALA A 274 22.30 -17.34 24.06
CA ALA A 274 22.39 -18.12 22.82
C ALA A 274 22.05 -19.62 23.07
N VAL A 275 22.56 -20.22 24.15
CA VAL A 275 22.28 -21.63 24.51
C VAL A 275 20.77 -21.80 24.77
N THR A 276 20.16 -20.89 25.53
CA THR A 276 18.72 -20.91 25.80
C THR A 276 17.93 -20.80 24.46
N ALA A 277 18.34 -19.90 23.57
CA ALA A 277 17.68 -19.70 22.27
C ALA A 277 17.78 -20.93 21.36
N ILE A 278 18.92 -21.66 21.35
CA ILE A 278 19.07 -22.91 20.61
C ILE A 278 18.09 -23.99 21.08
N ALA A 279 17.86 -24.11 22.39
CA ALA A 279 16.89 -25.07 22.90
C ALA A 279 15.47 -24.76 22.38
N VAL A 280 15.06 -23.49 22.43
CA VAL A 280 13.75 -23.04 21.92
C VAL A 280 13.65 -23.21 20.40
N ALA A 281 14.71 -22.89 19.65
CA ALA A 281 14.74 -23.01 18.19
C ALA A 281 14.58 -24.46 17.73
N LYS A 282 15.26 -25.41 18.38
CA LYS A 282 15.09 -26.85 18.11
C LYS A 282 13.62 -27.27 18.21
N GLU A 283 12.92 -26.86 19.25
CA GLU A 283 11.50 -27.20 19.43
C GLU A 283 10.62 -26.59 18.32
N ALA A 284 10.92 -25.36 17.89
CA ALA A 284 10.14 -24.65 16.88
C ALA A 284 10.29 -25.22 15.45
N PHE A 285 11.46 -25.79 15.12
CA PHE A 285 11.76 -26.35 13.79
C PHE A 285 11.67 -27.87 13.72
N GLN A 286 11.56 -28.58 14.84
CA GLN A 286 11.38 -30.05 14.88
C GLN A 286 9.91 -30.48 14.89
N LYS A 287 8.96 -29.57 15.14
CA LYS A 287 7.52 -29.89 15.01
C LYS A 287 7.10 -29.71 13.55
N PRO A 288 6.48 -30.74 12.93
CA PRO A 288 5.95 -30.66 11.58
C PRO A 288 4.85 -29.63 11.43
#